data_fb77fe093258281ad900114cbc0f9a49
#
_entry.id   fb77fe093258281ad900114cbc0f9a49
#
_cell.length_a   1.000
_cell.length_b   1.000
_cell.length_c   1.000
_cell.angle_alpha   90.00
_cell.angle_beta   90.00
_cell.angle_gamma   90.00
#
_symmetry.space_group_name_H-M   'P 1'
#
loop_
_entity.id
_entity.type
_entity.pdbx_description
1 polymer ?
#
loop_
_entity_poly.entity_id
_entity_poly.type
_entity_poly.pdbx_seq_one_letter_code
_entity_poly.pdbx_strand_id
1 'polypeptide(L)' 'MAVNQKAVKVLNKILDAGFTDEKAIAAMTMDDILAMQGITVADISLINDLQKS' A
#
# COMPACT_ATOMS: atom_id res chain seq x y z
N MET A 1 18.92 -11.83 -1.66
CA MET A 1 18.25 -10.57 -1.96
C MET A 1 17.33 -10.17 -0.81
N ALA A 2 17.49 -8.98 -0.31
CA ALA A 2 16.72 -8.54 0.85
C ALA A 2 15.31 -8.13 0.44
N VAL A 3 14.31 -8.71 1.09
CA VAL A 3 12.93 -8.26 0.94
C VAL A 3 12.76 -7.05 1.85
N ASN A 4 12.23 -5.96 1.32
CA ASN A 4 11.97 -4.77 2.11
C ASN A 4 10.79 -5.06 3.05
N GLN A 5 11.10 -5.23 4.34
CA GLN A 5 10.09 -5.55 5.34
C GLN A 5 9.03 -4.45 5.48
N LYS A 6 9.41 -3.21 5.25
CA LYS A 6 8.45 -2.10 5.29
C LYS A 6 7.42 -2.24 4.17
N ALA A 7 7.88 -2.61 2.97
CA ALA A 7 6.98 -2.84 1.84
C ALA A 7 6.03 -4.00 2.11
N VAL A 8 6.52 -5.07 2.74
CA VAL A 8 5.69 -6.22 3.10
C VAL A 8 4.61 -5.82 4.09
N LYS A 9 4.96 -5.02 5.10
CA LYS A 9 3.98 -4.54 6.09
C LYS A 9 2.91 -3.68 5.45
N VAL A 10 3.31 -2.79 4.54
CA VAL A 10 2.39 -1.93 3.81
C VAL A 10 1.47 -2.78 2.94
N LEU A 11 2.03 -3.75 2.24
CA LEU A 11 1.25 -4.66 1.40
C LEU A 11 0.20 -5.41 2.22
N ASN A 12 0.56 -5.87 3.41
CA ASN A 12 -0.38 -6.53 4.31
C ASN A 12 -1.53 -5.61 4.70
N LYS A 13 -1.24 -4.34 4.96
CA LYS A 13 -2.27 -3.34 5.27
C LYS A 13 -3.23 -3.16 4.09
N ILE A 14 -2.69 -3.12 2.89
CA ILE A 14 -3.48 -2.99 1.66
C ILE A 14 -4.40 -4.19 1.50
N LEU A 15 -3.88 -5.39 1.69
CA LEU A 15 -4.66 -6.62 1.58
C LEU A 15 -5.77 -6.67 2.64
N ASP A 16 -5.46 -6.26 3.87
CA ASP A 16 -6.44 -6.22 4.94
C ASP A 16 -7.56 -5.21 4.66
N ALA A 17 -7.24 -4.15 3.93
CA ALA A 17 -8.22 -3.14 3.53
C ALA A 17 -9.15 -3.61 2.41
N GLY A 18 -8.86 -4.77 1.82
CA GLY A 18 -9.70 -5.36 0.78
C GLY A 18 -9.15 -5.23 -0.64
N PHE A 19 -7.97 -4.64 -0.80
CA PHE A 19 -7.32 -4.49 -2.11
C PHE A 19 -6.43 -5.70 -2.36
N THR A 20 -7.03 -6.78 -2.83
CA THR A 20 -6.35 -8.08 -2.96
C THR A 20 -5.86 -8.36 -4.37
N ASP A 21 -6.06 -7.45 -5.32
CA ASP A 21 -5.72 -7.60 -6.72
C ASP A 21 -4.79 -6.46 -7.14
N GLU A 22 -3.85 -6.75 -8.03
CA GLU A 22 -2.94 -5.74 -8.58
C GLU A 22 -3.71 -4.56 -9.18
N LYS A 23 -4.78 -4.85 -9.89
CA LYS A 23 -5.61 -3.81 -10.50
C LYS A 23 -6.25 -2.92 -9.46
N ALA A 24 -6.70 -3.52 -8.35
CA ALA A 24 -7.29 -2.77 -7.24
C ALA A 24 -6.24 -1.86 -6.59
N ILE A 25 -5.02 -2.39 -6.41
CA ILE A 25 -3.92 -1.62 -5.83
C ILE A 25 -3.55 -0.44 -6.74
N ALA A 26 -3.44 -0.70 -8.04
CA ALA A 26 -3.11 0.35 -9.00
C ALA A 26 -4.19 1.43 -9.10
N ALA A 27 -5.44 1.05 -8.83
CA ALA A 27 -6.58 1.96 -8.87
C ALA A 27 -6.81 2.71 -7.56
N MET A 28 -6.04 2.43 -6.51
CA MET A 28 -6.17 3.13 -5.24
C MET A 28 -5.95 4.63 -5.39
N THR A 29 -6.87 5.40 -4.82
CA THR A 29 -6.74 6.85 -4.79
C THR A 29 -6.11 7.28 -3.46
N MET A 30 -5.72 8.55 -3.37
CA MET A 30 -5.19 9.08 -2.12
C MET A 30 -6.21 8.96 -0.99
N ASP A 31 -7.49 9.15 -1.29
CA ASP A 31 -8.56 8.99 -0.29
C ASP A 31 -8.61 7.58 0.24
N ASP A 32 -8.46 6.58 -0.63
CA ASP A 32 -8.43 5.18 -0.23
C ASP A 32 -7.25 4.91 0.70
N ILE A 33 -6.09 5.44 0.37
CA ILE A 33 -4.87 5.26 1.15
C ILE A 33 -5.02 5.90 2.53
N LEU A 34 -5.54 7.12 2.58
CA LEU A 34 -5.71 7.85 3.83
C LEU A 34 -6.76 7.22 4.73
N ALA A 35 -7.71 6.51 4.15
CA ALA A 35 -8.76 5.84 4.91
C ALA A 35 -8.31 4.54 5.57
N MET A 36 -7.14 4.01 5.19
CA MET A 36 -6.64 2.77 5.79
C MET A 36 -6.20 3.00 7.22
N GLN A 37 -6.59 2.06 8.11
CA GLN A 37 -6.21 2.14 9.52
C GLN A 37 -4.72 1.88 9.70
N GLY A 38 -4.09 2.67 10.56
CA GLY A 38 -2.69 2.49 10.87
C GLY A 38 -1.74 2.95 9.78
N ILE A 39 -2.24 3.68 8.79
CA ILE A 39 -1.40 4.20 7.72
C ILE A 39 -0.52 5.35 8.23
N THR A 40 0.73 5.38 7.82
CA THR A 40 1.68 6.44 8.17
C THR A 40 2.14 7.15 6.91
N VAL A 41 2.83 8.28 7.07
CA VAL A 41 3.41 9.02 5.94
C VAL A 41 4.39 8.14 5.18
N ALA A 42 5.19 7.33 5.88
CA ALA A 42 6.12 6.40 5.25
C ALA A 42 5.37 5.36 4.42
N ASP A 43 4.24 4.87 4.92
CA ASP A 43 3.41 3.90 4.21
C ASP A 43 2.84 4.52 2.93
N ILE A 44 2.37 5.75 3.01
CA ILE A 44 1.83 6.47 1.84
C ILE A 44 2.90 6.58 0.76
N SER A 45 4.12 6.93 1.14
CA SER A 45 5.23 7.05 0.21
C SER A 45 5.54 5.71 -0.46
N LEU A 46 5.54 4.62 0.32
CA LEU A 46 5.79 3.29 -0.21
C LEU A 46 4.70 2.83 -1.17
N ILE A 47 3.44 3.10 -0.85
CA ILE A 47 2.31 2.77 -1.73
C ILE A 47 2.44 3.53 -3.05
N ASN A 48 2.78 4.79 -2.98
CA ASN A 48 2.97 5.62 -4.16
C ASN A 48 4.08 5.05 -5.05
N ASP A 49 5.18 4.62 -4.47
CA ASP A 49 6.28 3.99 -5.20
C ASP A 49 5.84 2.69 -5.85
N LEU A 50 5.05 1.88 -5.16
CA LEU A 50 4.51 0.64 -5.69
C LEU A 50 3.60 0.88 -6.89
N GLN A 51 2.81 1.93 -6.85
CA GLN A 51 1.91 2.28 -7.95
C GLN A 51 2.65 2.76 -9.18
N LYS A 52 3.84 3.30 -9.00
CA LYS A 52 4.66 3.80 -10.12
C LYS A 52 5.43 2.70 -10.84
N SER A 53 5.70 1.59 -10.17
CA SER A 53 6.53 0.53 -10.76
C SER A 53 5.82 -0.38 -11.75
#